data_b11fd299dcbea70cfe8f1109bc082987
#
_entry.id   b11fd299dcbea70cfe8f1109bc082987
#
_cell.length_a   1.000
_cell.length_b   1.000
_cell.length_c   1.000
_cell.angle_alpha   90.00
_cell.angle_beta   90.00
_cell.angle_gamma   90.00
#
_symmetry.space_group_name_H-M   'P 1'
#
loop_
_entity.id
_entity.type
_entity.pdbx_description
1 polymer ?
#
loop_
_entity_poly.entity_id
_entity_poly.type
_entity_poly.pdbx_seq_one_letter_code
_entity_poly.pdbx_strand_id
1 'polypeptide(L)'
;MQVQVNTDDHIHGGDSLARWITDECKSRLSRFQDHVTRLEVFLTDLDAGKSGANDKRCRIEARVTGRQPITVTDEADKMANAFIGAADKLARALDTDLGRVKDRNGRDTIRVAADERD
;
A
#
# COMPACT_ATOMS: atom_id res chain seq x y z
N MET A 1 -6.40 1.53 11.36
CA MET A 1 -6.22 0.99 9.97
C MET A 1 -6.55 -0.48 9.97
N GLN A 2 -7.51 -0.86 9.18
CA GLN A 2 -7.97 -2.23 9.06
C GLN A 2 -7.34 -2.86 7.83
N VAL A 3 -6.83 -4.09 7.94
CA VAL A 3 -6.17 -4.76 6.82
C VAL A 3 -6.92 -6.04 6.48
N GLN A 4 -7.27 -6.19 5.22
CA GLN A 4 -7.90 -7.41 4.73
C GLN A 4 -7.05 -7.98 3.60
N VAL A 5 -6.72 -9.26 3.69
CA VAL A 5 -5.92 -9.94 2.68
C VAL A 5 -6.78 -10.94 1.95
N ASN A 6 -6.82 -10.83 0.62
CA ASN A 6 -7.59 -11.70 -0.25
C ASN A 6 -6.62 -12.48 -1.14
N THR A 7 -6.75 -13.79 -1.18
CA THR A 7 -5.90 -14.64 -1.99
C THR A 7 -6.74 -15.44 -2.96
N ASP A 8 -6.17 -15.80 -4.11
CA ASP A 8 -6.88 -16.69 -5.02
C ASP A 8 -6.55 -18.14 -4.67
N ASP A 9 -7.14 -19.08 -5.38
CA ASP A 9 -7.04 -20.51 -5.05
C ASP A 9 -5.66 -21.09 -5.31
N HIS A 10 -4.81 -20.37 -5.98
CA HIS A 10 -3.46 -20.84 -6.34
C HIS A 10 -2.38 -20.41 -5.37
N ILE A 11 -2.74 -19.66 -4.33
CA ILE A 11 -1.79 -19.18 -3.35
C ILE A 11 -1.66 -20.18 -2.21
N HIS A 12 -0.45 -20.66 -1.97
CA HIS A 12 -0.18 -21.60 -0.90
C HIS A 12 0.20 -20.87 0.40
N GLY A 13 -0.09 -21.50 1.53
CA GLY A 13 0.26 -20.97 2.84
C GLY A 13 -0.53 -19.72 3.19
N GLY A 14 -1.77 -19.66 2.74
CA GLY A 14 -2.59 -18.45 2.83
C GLY A 14 -2.67 -17.82 4.20
N ASP A 15 -2.89 -18.59 5.26
CA ASP A 15 -3.04 -18.01 6.61
C ASP A 15 -1.74 -17.39 7.12
N SER A 16 -0.62 -18.06 6.92
CA SER A 16 0.67 -17.54 7.34
C SER A 16 1.06 -16.31 6.53
N LEU A 17 0.83 -16.37 5.24
CA LEU A 17 1.13 -15.26 4.35
C LEU A 17 0.26 -14.05 4.69
N ALA A 18 -1.03 -14.28 4.90
CA ALA A 18 -1.96 -13.21 5.26
C ALA A 18 -1.57 -12.54 6.57
N ARG A 19 -1.14 -13.33 7.56
CA ARG A 19 -0.71 -12.80 8.84
C ARG A 19 0.55 -11.94 8.68
N TRP A 20 1.52 -12.44 7.92
CA TRP A 20 2.75 -11.71 7.67
C TRP A 20 2.46 -10.38 6.95
N ILE A 21 1.59 -10.42 5.93
CA ILE A 21 1.22 -9.22 5.18
C ILE A 21 0.51 -8.21 6.09
N THR A 22 -0.40 -8.68 6.93
CA THR A 22 -1.11 -7.81 7.86
C THR A 22 -0.13 -7.09 8.79
N ASP A 23 0.82 -7.84 9.35
CA ASP A 23 1.82 -7.27 10.24
C ASP A 23 2.73 -6.30 9.51
N GLU A 24 3.13 -6.63 8.28
CA GLU A 24 3.98 -5.77 7.49
C GLU A 24 3.27 -4.47 7.10
N CYS A 25 1.99 -4.55 6.76
CA CYS A 25 1.21 -3.36 6.45
C CYS A 25 1.18 -2.40 7.64
N LYS A 26 0.92 -2.93 8.82
CA LYS A 26 0.84 -2.11 10.02
C LYS A 26 2.17 -1.49 10.35
N SER A 27 3.26 -2.21 10.12
CA SER A 27 4.60 -1.71 10.39
C SER A 27 5.03 -0.67 9.34
N ARG A 28 4.93 -1.04 8.07
CA ARG A 28 5.43 -0.19 6.98
C ARG A 28 4.63 1.08 6.77
N LEU A 29 3.34 1.03 7.11
CA LEU A 29 2.43 2.15 6.87
C LEU A 29 1.95 2.79 8.17
N SER A 30 2.68 2.56 9.27
CA SER A 30 2.27 3.05 10.59
C SER A 30 2.12 4.55 10.64
N ARG A 31 2.96 5.29 9.90
CA ARG A 31 2.88 6.75 9.92
C ARG A 31 1.63 7.29 9.23
N PHE A 32 0.91 6.44 8.51
CA PHE A 32 -0.31 6.84 7.82
C PHE A 32 -1.58 6.36 8.52
N GLN A 33 -1.45 5.73 9.69
CA GLN A 33 -2.59 5.06 10.34
C GLN A 33 -3.73 6.00 10.70
N ASP A 34 -3.45 7.28 10.87
CA ASP A 34 -4.49 8.26 11.17
C ASP A 34 -5.26 8.70 9.92
N HIS A 35 -4.76 8.38 8.75
CA HIS A 35 -5.35 8.80 7.48
C HIS A 35 -5.93 7.65 6.70
N VAL A 36 -5.36 6.46 6.83
CA VAL A 36 -5.81 5.28 6.11
C VAL A 36 -6.74 4.48 7.01
N THR A 37 -8.00 4.35 6.60
CA THR A 37 -8.98 3.63 7.39
C THR A 37 -8.96 2.14 7.08
N ARG A 38 -8.66 1.77 5.84
CA ARG A 38 -8.71 0.37 5.43
C ARG A 38 -7.73 0.10 4.30
N LEU A 39 -7.10 -1.07 4.36
CA LEU A 39 -6.28 -1.60 3.29
C LEU A 39 -6.86 -2.93 2.83
N GLU A 40 -7.03 -3.09 1.53
CA GLU A 40 -7.38 -4.38 0.96
C GLU A 40 -6.22 -4.84 0.08
N VAL A 41 -5.71 -6.02 0.36
CA VAL A 41 -4.58 -6.59 -0.36
C VAL A 41 -5.10 -7.78 -1.17
N PHE A 42 -4.84 -7.76 -2.46
CA PHE A 42 -5.28 -8.82 -3.38
C PHE A 42 -4.05 -9.51 -3.96
N LEU A 43 -3.93 -10.80 -3.71
CA LEU A 43 -2.80 -11.59 -4.16
C LEU A 43 -3.26 -12.55 -5.27
N THR A 44 -2.55 -12.54 -6.37
CA THR A 44 -2.90 -13.36 -7.53
C THR A 44 -1.66 -14.06 -8.08
N ASP A 45 -1.81 -15.33 -8.42
CA ASP A 45 -0.79 -16.07 -9.15
C ASP A 45 -1.23 -16.11 -10.62
N LEU A 46 -0.57 -15.30 -11.43
CA LEU A 46 -1.00 -15.10 -12.82
C LEU A 46 -0.79 -16.34 -13.69
N ASP A 47 0.19 -17.15 -13.36
CA ASP A 47 0.53 -18.31 -14.17
C ASP A 47 0.07 -19.62 -13.57
N ALA A 48 -0.67 -19.58 -12.49
CA ALA A 48 -1.32 -20.74 -11.89
C ALA A 48 -0.35 -21.94 -11.73
N GLY A 49 0.84 -21.68 -11.26
CA GLY A 49 1.82 -22.72 -10.99
C GLY A 49 2.88 -22.93 -12.04
N LYS A 50 2.80 -22.26 -13.16
CA LYS A 50 3.89 -22.29 -14.14
C LYS A 50 5.03 -21.43 -13.66
N SER A 51 6.25 -21.82 -13.97
CA SER A 51 7.38 -20.99 -13.63
C SER A 51 7.51 -19.85 -14.63
N GLY A 52 7.76 -18.67 -14.12
CA GLY A 52 7.95 -17.50 -14.95
C GLY A 52 8.34 -16.34 -14.09
N ALA A 53 9.05 -15.40 -14.67
CA ALA A 53 9.42 -14.20 -13.96
C ALA A 53 8.19 -13.32 -13.80
N ASN A 54 8.00 -12.77 -12.62
CA ASN A 54 6.96 -11.78 -12.35
C ASN A 54 5.54 -12.31 -12.55
N ASP A 55 5.33 -13.57 -12.17
CA ASP A 55 4.01 -14.19 -12.28
C ASP A 55 3.16 -14.01 -11.03
N LYS A 56 3.69 -13.41 -9.99
CA LYS A 56 2.92 -13.12 -8.77
C LYS A 56 2.57 -11.64 -8.75
N ARG A 57 1.31 -11.34 -8.51
CA ARG A 57 0.82 -9.96 -8.48
C ARG A 57 0.24 -9.62 -7.13
N CYS A 58 0.55 -8.42 -6.64
CA CYS A 58 -0.06 -7.87 -5.45
C CYS A 58 -0.69 -6.53 -5.80
N ARG A 59 -1.98 -6.39 -5.53
CA ARG A 59 -2.69 -5.12 -5.65
C ARG A 59 -3.11 -4.69 -4.25
N ILE A 60 -2.88 -3.43 -3.91
CA ILE A 60 -3.30 -2.88 -2.63
C ILE A 60 -4.18 -1.67 -2.89
N GLU A 61 -5.35 -1.68 -2.27
CA GLU A 61 -6.30 -0.58 -2.31
C GLU A 61 -6.35 0.05 -0.94
N ALA A 62 -6.06 1.33 -0.85
CA ALA A 62 -6.07 2.07 0.42
C ALA A 62 -7.22 3.06 0.42
N ARG A 63 -8.07 2.99 1.45
CA ARG A 63 -9.12 3.98 1.65
C ARG A 63 -8.60 5.03 2.61
N VAL A 64 -8.59 6.26 2.12
CA VAL A 64 -8.02 7.40 2.84
C VAL A 64 -9.15 8.35 3.22
N THR A 65 -9.16 8.77 4.47
CA THR A 65 -10.22 9.63 4.99
C THR A 65 -10.33 10.91 4.17
N GLY A 66 -11.53 11.17 3.65
CA GLY A 66 -11.79 12.42 2.94
C GLY A 66 -11.14 12.55 1.58
N ARG A 67 -10.59 11.47 1.04
CA ARG A 67 -9.89 11.50 -0.23
C ARG A 67 -10.26 10.29 -1.09
N GLN A 68 -9.87 10.34 -2.34
CA GLN A 68 -10.09 9.22 -3.25
C GLN A 68 -9.24 8.03 -2.82
N PRO A 69 -9.73 6.81 -2.98
CA PRO A 69 -8.91 5.63 -2.71
C PRO A 69 -7.67 5.60 -3.60
N ILE A 70 -6.61 5.04 -3.07
CA ILE A 70 -5.36 4.88 -3.81
C ILE A 70 -5.15 3.39 -4.08
N THR A 71 -4.90 3.05 -5.33
CA THR A 71 -4.64 1.67 -5.73
C THR A 71 -3.25 1.56 -6.35
N VAL A 72 -2.50 0.59 -5.90
CA VAL A 72 -1.17 0.30 -6.45
C VAL A 72 -1.08 -1.18 -6.78
N THR A 73 -0.19 -1.53 -7.71
CA THR A 73 0.01 -2.91 -8.13
C THR A 73 1.50 -3.15 -8.37
N ASP A 74 1.96 -4.32 -8.01
CA ASP A 74 3.32 -4.74 -8.35
C ASP A 74 3.33 -6.23 -8.64
N GLU A 75 4.34 -6.65 -9.40
CA GLU A 75 4.51 -8.05 -9.80
C GLU A 75 5.94 -8.48 -9.53
N ALA A 76 6.11 -9.75 -9.19
CA ALA A 76 7.42 -10.30 -8.94
C ALA A 76 7.38 -11.81 -9.10
N ASP A 77 8.52 -12.46 -9.00
CA ASP A 77 8.61 -13.91 -9.09
C ASP A 77 8.14 -14.59 -7.79
N LYS A 78 8.13 -13.85 -6.69
CA LYS A 78 7.67 -14.35 -5.39
C LYS A 78 6.63 -13.41 -4.83
N MET A 79 5.62 -13.99 -4.16
CA MET A 79 4.52 -13.18 -3.63
C MET A 79 4.99 -12.16 -2.59
N ALA A 80 5.94 -12.54 -1.73
CA ALA A 80 6.47 -11.61 -0.74
C ALA A 80 7.09 -10.39 -1.40
N ASN A 81 7.81 -10.59 -2.51
CA ASN A 81 8.43 -9.49 -3.23
C ASN A 81 7.41 -8.62 -3.95
N ALA A 82 6.36 -9.23 -4.51
CA ALA A 82 5.28 -8.47 -5.13
C ALA A 82 4.59 -7.59 -4.09
N PHE A 83 4.35 -8.12 -2.90
CA PHE A 83 3.76 -7.34 -1.82
C PHE A 83 4.67 -6.20 -1.38
N ILE A 84 5.96 -6.47 -1.18
CA ILE A 84 6.91 -5.44 -0.73
C ILE A 84 6.96 -4.31 -1.75
N GLY A 85 7.01 -4.63 -3.04
CA GLY A 85 7.01 -3.61 -4.09
C GLY A 85 5.74 -2.80 -4.10
N ALA A 86 4.58 -3.45 -3.93
CA ALA A 86 3.31 -2.75 -3.88
C ALA A 86 3.23 -1.85 -2.65
N ALA A 87 3.69 -2.34 -1.49
CA ALA A 87 3.67 -1.55 -0.26
C ALA A 87 4.56 -0.31 -0.38
N ASP A 88 5.72 -0.45 -1.03
CA ASP A 88 6.60 0.69 -1.26
C ASP A 88 5.95 1.73 -2.19
N LYS A 89 5.28 1.26 -3.23
CA LYS A 89 4.54 2.16 -4.13
C LYS A 89 3.44 2.89 -3.38
N LEU A 90 2.74 2.18 -2.51
CA LEU A 90 1.66 2.78 -1.73
C LEU A 90 2.19 3.84 -0.77
N ALA A 91 3.29 3.54 -0.10
CA ALA A 91 3.90 4.51 0.83
C ALA A 91 4.28 5.80 0.10
N ARG A 92 4.87 5.68 -1.08
CA ARG A 92 5.21 6.86 -1.88
C ARG A 92 3.98 7.62 -2.35
N ALA A 93 2.94 6.91 -2.76
CA ALA A 93 1.70 7.55 -3.18
C ALA A 93 1.02 8.28 -2.03
N LEU A 94 1.04 7.68 -0.84
CA LEU A 94 0.47 8.31 0.35
C LEU A 94 1.27 9.54 0.75
N ASP A 95 2.59 9.46 0.71
CA ASP A 95 3.44 10.62 1.00
C ASP A 95 3.12 11.78 0.06
N THR A 96 2.98 11.50 -1.21
CA THR A 96 2.68 12.53 -2.20
C THR A 96 1.30 13.12 -1.97
N ASP A 97 0.30 12.28 -1.76
CA ASP A 97 -1.07 12.72 -1.61
C ASP A 97 -1.27 13.53 -0.34
N LEU A 98 -0.77 13.04 0.78
CA LEU A 98 -0.90 13.73 2.06
C LEU A 98 0.03 14.93 2.13
N GLY A 99 1.16 14.86 1.46
CA GLY A 99 2.08 16.00 1.38
C GLY A 99 1.46 17.19 0.65
N ARG A 100 0.72 16.93 -0.40
CA ARG A 100 0.02 18.01 -1.12
C ARG A 100 -0.98 18.73 -0.25
N VAL A 101 -1.74 17.97 0.53
CA VAL A 101 -2.72 18.54 1.45
C VAL A 101 -2.02 19.39 2.50
N LYS A 102 -0.95 18.88 3.06
CA LYS A 102 -0.20 19.60 4.08
C LYS A 102 0.41 20.89 3.52
N ASP A 103 0.96 20.84 2.33
CA ASP A 103 1.56 22.01 1.69
C ASP A 103 0.51 23.07 1.40
N ARG A 104 -0.65 22.66 0.91
CA ARG A 104 -1.73 23.58 0.63
C ARG A 104 -2.20 24.27 1.89
N ASN A 105 -2.41 23.51 2.94
CA ASN A 105 -2.85 24.08 4.22
C ASN A 105 -1.80 25.02 4.81
N GLY A 106 -0.54 24.67 4.68
CA GLY A 106 0.55 25.52 5.16
C GLY A 106 0.58 26.84 4.44
N ARG A 107 0.40 26.84 3.15
CA ARG A 107 0.40 28.09 2.38
C ARG A 107 -0.80 28.96 2.70
N ASP A 108 -1.93 28.35 2.95
CA ASP A 108 -3.15 29.09 3.26
C ASP A 108 -3.08 29.74 4.63
N THR A 109 -2.46 29.10 5.58
CA THR A 109 -2.44 29.61 6.95
C THR A 109 -1.29 30.56 7.21
N ILE A 110 -0.09 30.21 6.81
CA ILE A 110 1.07 31.04 7.13
C ILE A 110 1.99 31.05 5.94
N ARG A 111 1.98 32.12 5.27
CA ARG A 111 2.82 32.28 4.13
C ARG A 111 4.31 32.22 4.47
N VAL A 112 4.64 32.69 5.63
CA VAL A 112 6.00 32.68 6.10
C VAL A 112 6.50 31.28 6.34
N ALA A 113 5.66 30.43 6.88
CA ALA A 113 6.04 29.07 7.18
C ALA A 113 6.40 28.30 5.92
N ALA A 114 5.89 28.72 4.81
CA ALA A 114 6.19 28.05 3.56
C ALA A 114 7.69 28.12 3.24
N ASP A 115 8.34 29.14 3.67
CA ASP A 115 9.76 29.31 3.40
C ASP A 115 10.61 28.38 4.19
N GLU A 116 10.10 27.85 5.25
CA GLU A 116 10.85 26.99 6.14
C GLU A 116 10.69 25.54 5.84
N ARG A 117 9.89 25.20 4.91
CA ARG A 117 9.57 23.84 4.65
C ARG A 117 10.65 23.18 3.90
N ASP A 118 11.56 23.32 3.70
CA ASP A 118 12.46 22.62 2.88
C ASP A 118 12.77 21.22 3.28
#